data_24b3207af9845da25ce97c3d44c0a0a3
#
_entry.id   24b3207af9845da25ce97c3d44c0a0a3
#
_cell.length_a   1.000
_cell.length_b   1.000
_cell.length_c   1.000
_cell.angle_alpha   90.00
_cell.angle_beta   90.00
_cell.angle_gamma   90.00
#
_symmetry.space_group_name_H-M   'P 1'
#
loop_
_entity.id
_entity.type
_entity.pdbx_description
1 polymer ?
#
loop_
_entity_poly.entity_id
_entity_poly.type
_entity_poly.pdbx_seq_one_letter_code
_entity_poly.pdbx_strand_id
1 'polypeptide(L)'
;MVEWIIKNSHQIQDLLHCFDDFITVGPHNSPLCAQYLGIVKQVCHTLGLPIHPFKCVEPSSLMVVLSIELDLVAQIARLPTNTLEAAGQLIQQWRPRKWCNPRQLESLTSHLQHAV
;
A
#
# COMPACT_ATOMS: atom_id res chain seq x y z
N MET A 1 17.62 -7.36 -2.69
CA MET A 1 18.18 -7.95 -3.94
C MET A 1 17.36 -7.59 -5.17
N VAL A 2 16.07 -7.86 -5.23
CA VAL A 2 15.21 -7.56 -6.39
C VAL A 2 15.20 -6.07 -6.73
N GLU A 3 15.01 -5.21 -5.74
CA GLU A 3 15.05 -3.75 -5.91
C GLU A 3 16.39 -3.30 -6.49
N TRP A 4 17.49 -3.85 -5.99
CA TRP A 4 18.82 -3.53 -6.50
C TRP A 4 18.99 -3.91 -7.97
N ILE A 5 18.53 -5.11 -8.35
CA ILE A 5 18.56 -5.57 -9.75
C ILE A 5 17.76 -4.61 -10.64
N ILE A 6 16.55 -4.27 -10.26
CA ILE A 6 15.68 -3.38 -11.04
C ILE A 6 16.33 -2.00 -11.20
N LYS A 7 16.81 -1.42 -10.11
CA LYS A 7 17.43 -0.07 -10.13
C LYS A 7 18.72 -0.03 -10.94
N ASN A 8 19.56 -1.07 -10.83
CA ASN A 8 20.89 -1.06 -11.46
C ASN A 8 20.91 -1.65 -12.86
N SER A 9 20.16 -2.73 -13.12
CA SER A 9 20.16 -3.38 -14.42
C SER A 9 19.18 -2.72 -15.41
N HIS A 10 18.10 -2.12 -14.93
CA HIS A 10 17.09 -1.48 -15.77
C HIS A 10 17.04 0.04 -15.58
N GLN A 11 17.91 0.61 -14.73
CA GLN A 11 18.04 2.05 -14.50
C GLN A 11 16.73 2.73 -14.06
N ILE A 12 15.88 1.99 -13.34
CA ILE A 12 14.62 2.50 -12.79
C ILE A 12 14.90 3.02 -11.38
N GLN A 13 14.83 4.33 -11.18
CA GLN A 13 15.03 4.95 -9.88
C GLN A 13 13.71 5.18 -9.13
N ASP A 14 12.61 5.35 -9.85
CA ASP A 14 11.30 5.66 -9.29
C ASP A 14 10.55 4.38 -8.87
N LEU A 15 11.21 3.60 -8.04
CA LEU A 15 10.72 2.34 -7.48
C LEU A 15 10.86 2.37 -5.97
N LEU A 16 9.78 2.05 -5.29
CA LEU A 16 9.75 1.81 -3.85
C LEU A 16 9.46 0.34 -3.58
N HIS A 17 10.18 -0.22 -2.63
CA HIS A 17 9.97 -1.58 -2.16
C HIS A 17 9.75 -1.56 -0.65
N CYS A 18 8.59 -2.05 -0.22
CA CYS A 18 8.25 -2.15 1.19
C CYS A 18 7.70 -3.56 1.47
N PHE A 19 8.46 -4.36 2.21
CA PHE A 19 8.16 -5.78 2.46
C PHE A 19 7.94 -6.54 1.14
N ASP A 20 6.72 -7.00 0.90
CA ASP A 20 6.35 -7.75 -0.31
C ASP A 20 5.78 -6.86 -1.42
N ASP A 21 5.67 -5.56 -1.19
CA ASP A 21 5.04 -4.62 -2.10
C ASP A 21 6.08 -3.83 -2.91
N PHE A 22 5.87 -3.77 -4.23
CA PHE A 22 6.62 -2.93 -5.16
C PHE A 22 5.72 -1.82 -5.68
N ILE A 23 6.21 -0.59 -5.63
CA ILE A 23 5.48 0.60 -6.05
C ILE A 23 6.32 1.32 -7.09
N THR A 24 5.77 1.51 -8.28
CA THR A 24 6.40 2.26 -9.36
C THR A 24 5.70 3.60 -9.54
N VAL A 25 6.47 4.64 -9.83
CA VAL A 25 5.98 6.00 -10.04
C VAL A 25 6.47 6.49 -11.40
N GLY A 26 5.64 7.23 -12.08
CA GLY A 26 6.00 7.82 -13.37
C GLY A 26 5.31 9.16 -13.60
N PRO A 27 5.80 9.97 -14.56
CA PRO A 27 5.21 11.26 -14.90
C PRO A 27 3.76 11.12 -15.38
N HIS A 28 2.97 12.18 -15.17
CA HIS A 28 1.61 12.27 -15.68
C HIS A 28 1.58 12.18 -17.21
N ASN A 29 0.60 11.48 -17.76
CA ASN A 29 0.43 11.23 -19.20
C ASN A 29 1.63 10.54 -19.87
N SER A 30 2.43 9.81 -19.11
CA SER A 30 3.58 9.05 -19.61
C SER A 30 3.32 7.54 -19.47
N PRO A 31 3.77 6.72 -20.45
CA PRO A 31 3.70 5.28 -20.33
C PRO A 31 4.76 4.66 -19.41
N LEU A 32 5.66 5.48 -18.86
CA LEU A 32 6.80 5.00 -18.06
C LEU A 32 6.38 4.20 -16.84
N CYS A 33 5.35 4.62 -16.12
CA CYS A 33 4.88 3.89 -14.94
C CYS A 33 4.41 2.47 -15.30
N ALA A 34 3.67 2.32 -16.40
CA ALA A 34 3.24 1.01 -16.90
C ALA A 34 4.43 0.17 -17.37
N GLN A 35 5.41 0.77 -18.04
CA GLN A 35 6.65 0.11 -18.45
C GLN A 35 7.46 -0.37 -17.26
N TYR A 36 7.60 0.45 -16.23
CA TYR A 36 8.29 0.07 -14.98
C TYR A 36 7.59 -1.11 -14.28
N LEU A 37 6.28 -1.07 -14.23
CA LEU A 37 5.48 -2.18 -13.68
C LEU A 37 5.71 -3.48 -14.47
N GLY A 38 5.74 -3.40 -15.80
CA GLY A 38 6.06 -4.53 -16.68
C GLY A 38 7.46 -5.10 -16.41
N ILE A 39 8.45 -4.24 -16.20
CA ILE A 39 9.83 -4.66 -15.87
C ILE A 39 9.88 -5.35 -14.52
N VAL A 40 9.21 -4.82 -13.50
CA VAL A 40 9.11 -5.44 -12.17
C VAL A 40 8.52 -6.85 -12.27
N LYS A 41 7.42 -6.99 -13.01
CA LYS A 41 6.78 -8.30 -13.24
C LYS A 41 7.74 -9.28 -13.93
N GLN A 42 8.46 -8.82 -14.94
CA GLN A 42 9.41 -9.64 -15.68
C GLN A 42 10.59 -10.09 -14.83
N VAL A 43 11.17 -9.20 -14.05
CA VAL A 43 12.28 -9.52 -13.14
C VAL A 43 11.83 -10.53 -12.08
N CYS A 44 10.68 -10.33 -11.47
CA CYS A 44 10.13 -11.28 -10.50
C CYS A 44 9.89 -12.65 -11.13
N HIS A 45 9.35 -12.70 -12.35
CA HIS A 45 9.15 -13.95 -13.08
C HIS A 45 10.49 -14.67 -13.35
N THR A 46 11.49 -13.94 -13.81
CA THR A 46 12.84 -14.48 -14.11
C THR A 46 13.50 -15.03 -12.85
N LEU A 47 13.29 -14.40 -11.70
CA LEU A 47 13.83 -14.83 -10.42
C LEU A 47 13.00 -15.93 -9.74
N GLY A 48 11.91 -16.38 -10.34
CA GLY A 48 11.02 -17.38 -9.76
C GLY A 48 10.18 -16.86 -8.57
N LEU A 49 10.01 -15.55 -8.47
CA LEU A 49 9.19 -14.94 -7.42
C LEU A 49 7.73 -14.81 -7.91
N PRO A 50 6.78 -15.48 -7.24
CA PRO A 50 5.38 -15.39 -7.65
C PRO A 50 4.79 -14.02 -7.36
N ILE A 51 4.08 -13.45 -8.35
CA ILE A 51 3.28 -12.25 -8.18
C ILE A 51 1.81 -12.65 -8.24
N HIS A 52 1.03 -12.18 -7.26
CA HIS A 52 -0.40 -12.45 -7.23
C HIS A 52 -1.11 -11.57 -8.27
N PRO A 53 -1.70 -12.14 -9.34
CA PRO A 53 -2.21 -11.36 -10.46
C PRO A 53 -3.34 -10.40 -10.07
N PHE A 54 -4.18 -10.79 -9.10
CA PHE A 54 -5.30 -9.96 -8.63
C PHE A 54 -4.88 -8.81 -7.69
N LYS A 55 -3.64 -8.82 -7.20
CA LYS A 55 -3.08 -7.73 -6.38
C LYS A 55 -2.24 -6.75 -7.17
N CYS A 56 -2.01 -7.02 -8.45
CA CYS A 56 -1.35 -6.05 -9.33
C CYS A 56 -2.35 -5.00 -9.78
N VAL A 57 -2.07 -3.75 -9.47
CA VAL A 57 -2.91 -2.61 -9.83
C VAL A 57 -2.25 -1.86 -10.97
N GLU A 58 -3.02 -1.57 -12.00
CA GLU A 58 -2.56 -0.74 -13.12
C GLU A 58 -2.33 0.70 -12.68
N PRO A 59 -1.46 1.46 -13.40
CA PRO A 59 -1.19 2.85 -13.05
C PRO A 59 -2.46 3.68 -12.90
N SER A 60 -2.56 4.39 -11.79
CA SER A 60 -3.71 5.24 -11.47
C SER A 60 -3.25 6.45 -10.65
N SER A 61 -3.96 7.55 -10.76
CA SER A 61 -3.74 8.73 -9.91
C SER A 61 -4.40 8.61 -8.54
N LEU A 62 -5.28 7.64 -8.37
CA LEU A 62 -5.95 7.34 -7.11
C LEU A 62 -5.77 5.86 -6.80
N MET A 63 -5.07 5.55 -5.72
CA MET A 63 -4.88 4.18 -5.29
C MET A 63 -4.60 4.07 -3.79
N VAL A 64 -4.84 2.87 -3.26
CA VAL A 64 -4.49 2.54 -1.87
C VAL A 64 -3.12 1.87 -1.86
N VAL A 65 -2.18 2.46 -1.12
CA VAL A 65 -0.82 1.97 -0.96
C VAL A 65 -0.52 1.87 0.54
N LEU A 66 -0.11 0.69 1.01
CA LEU A 66 0.19 0.46 2.42
C LEU A 66 -0.94 0.93 3.36
N SER A 67 -2.17 0.64 2.98
CA SER A 67 -3.40 1.02 3.70
C SER A 67 -3.69 2.52 3.74
N ILE A 68 -3.02 3.31 2.91
CA ILE A 68 -3.28 4.75 2.76
C ILE A 68 -3.77 5.02 1.33
N GLU A 69 -4.87 5.73 1.20
CA GLU A 69 -5.36 6.19 -0.09
C GLU A 69 -4.60 7.45 -0.52
N LEU A 70 -3.94 7.34 -1.66
CA LEU A 70 -3.19 8.43 -2.28
C LEU A 70 -3.98 8.98 -3.46
N ASP A 71 -4.29 10.27 -3.41
CA ASP A 71 -4.87 11.02 -4.51
C ASP A 71 -3.82 11.99 -5.05
N LEU A 72 -3.21 11.62 -6.17
CA LEU A 72 -2.10 12.40 -6.76
C LEU A 72 -2.59 13.66 -7.44
N VAL A 73 -3.85 13.72 -7.88
CA VAL A 73 -4.42 14.92 -8.49
C VAL A 73 -4.69 15.97 -7.43
N ALA A 74 -5.32 15.59 -6.33
CA ALA A 74 -5.56 16.49 -5.20
C ALA A 74 -4.34 16.68 -4.30
N GLN A 75 -3.29 15.85 -4.47
CA GLN A 75 -2.09 15.82 -3.63
C GLN A 75 -2.43 15.57 -2.15
N ILE A 76 -3.30 14.60 -1.92
CA ILE A 76 -3.80 14.24 -0.58
C ILE A 76 -3.47 12.77 -0.29
N ALA A 77 -3.05 12.52 0.94
CA ALA A 77 -2.98 11.18 1.52
C ALA A 77 -4.05 11.11 2.63
N ARG A 78 -4.89 10.08 2.59
CA ARG A 78 -5.97 9.91 3.57
C ARG A 78 -6.19 8.44 3.89
N LEU A 79 -6.88 8.19 4.99
CA LEU A 79 -7.34 6.83 5.28
C LEU A 79 -8.50 6.48 4.33
N PRO A 80 -8.53 5.25 3.80
CA PRO A 80 -9.69 4.77 3.06
C PRO A 80 -10.97 4.87 3.89
N THR A 81 -12.09 5.18 3.25
CA THR A 81 -13.38 5.38 3.92
C THR A 81 -13.79 4.16 4.75
N ASN A 82 -13.59 2.95 4.23
CA ASN A 82 -13.86 1.72 4.96
C ASN A 82 -13.03 1.58 6.25
N THR A 83 -11.78 2.01 6.23
CA THR A 83 -10.90 2.01 7.42
C THR A 83 -11.39 3.03 8.46
N LEU A 84 -11.78 4.22 8.03
CA LEU A 84 -12.36 5.24 8.90
C LEU A 84 -13.68 4.79 9.54
N GLU A 85 -14.56 4.18 8.76
CA GLU A 85 -15.82 3.64 9.25
C GLU A 85 -15.61 2.53 10.28
N ALA A 86 -14.68 1.61 9.99
CA ALA A 86 -14.34 0.53 10.92
C ALA A 86 -13.77 1.07 12.24
N ALA A 87 -12.90 2.06 12.19
CA ALA A 87 -12.36 2.73 13.38
C ALA A 87 -13.45 3.44 14.18
N GLY A 88 -14.36 4.14 13.50
CA GLY A 88 -15.50 4.82 14.12
C GLY A 88 -16.44 3.84 14.82
N GLN A 89 -16.78 2.73 14.18
CA GLN A 89 -17.61 1.67 14.78
C GLN A 89 -16.92 1.05 16.01
N LEU A 90 -15.63 0.81 15.93
CA LEU A 90 -14.85 0.27 17.03
C LEU A 90 -14.87 1.21 18.25
N ILE A 91 -14.69 2.50 18.04
CA ILE A 91 -14.76 3.50 19.10
C ILE A 91 -16.16 3.54 19.72
N GLN A 92 -17.21 3.49 18.89
CA GLN A 92 -18.59 3.47 19.40
C GLN A 92 -18.89 2.23 20.23
N GLN A 93 -18.38 1.07 19.84
CA GLN A 93 -18.52 -0.16 20.62
C GLN A 93 -17.80 -0.11 21.97
N TRP A 94 -16.69 0.61 22.04
CA TRP A 94 -15.89 0.73 23.25
C TRP A 94 -16.39 1.82 24.20
N ARG A 95 -17.03 2.84 23.69
CA ARG A 95 -17.50 4.00 24.48
C ARG A 95 -18.33 3.64 25.73
N PRO A 96 -19.28 2.69 25.69
CA PRO A 96 -20.04 2.30 26.87
C PRO A 96 -19.32 1.33 27.80
N ARG A 97 -18.16 0.78 27.40
CA ARG A 97 -17.44 -0.21 28.20
C ARG A 97 -16.73 0.44 29.38
N LYS A 98 -16.92 -0.13 30.56
CA LYS A 98 -16.23 0.27 31.79
C LYS A 98 -15.03 -0.63 32.12
N TRP A 99 -15.02 -1.83 31.55
CA TRP A 99 -14.03 -2.86 31.84
C TRP A 99 -13.59 -3.55 30.55
N CYS A 100 -12.32 -3.91 30.48
CA CYS A 100 -11.78 -4.74 29.41
C CYS A 100 -10.66 -5.62 29.94
N ASN A 101 -10.39 -6.73 29.26
CA ASN A 101 -9.20 -7.50 29.52
C ASN A 101 -7.99 -6.94 28.72
N PRO A 102 -6.75 -7.31 29.09
CA PRO A 102 -5.56 -6.81 28.41
C PRO A 102 -5.54 -7.10 26.90
N ARG A 103 -6.00 -8.27 26.47
CA ARG A 103 -6.06 -8.63 25.04
C ARG A 103 -7.00 -7.74 24.24
N GLN A 104 -8.14 -7.40 24.82
CA GLN A 104 -9.09 -6.49 24.18
C GLN A 104 -8.50 -5.09 24.01
N LEU A 105 -7.79 -4.59 25.04
CA LEU A 105 -7.13 -3.31 24.99
C LEU A 105 -6.00 -3.30 23.95
N GLU A 106 -5.21 -4.35 23.90
CA GLU A 106 -4.15 -4.52 22.89
C GLU A 106 -4.72 -4.52 21.48
N SER A 107 -5.80 -5.25 21.23
CA SER A 107 -6.49 -5.27 19.95
C SER A 107 -7.01 -3.87 19.55
N LEU A 108 -7.64 -3.15 20.47
CA LEU A 108 -8.10 -1.78 20.22
C LEU A 108 -6.94 -0.86 19.85
N THR A 109 -5.85 -0.92 20.62
CA THR A 109 -4.67 -0.08 20.41
C THR A 109 -4.04 -0.35 19.05
N SER A 110 -3.90 -1.62 18.67
CA SER A 110 -3.42 -2.03 17.35
C SER A 110 -4.24 -1.44 16.21
N HIS A 111 -5.57 -1.57 16.29
CA HIS A 111 -6.46 -1.04 15.24
C HIS A 111 -6.39 0.49 15.15
N LEU A 112 -6.35 1.20 16.28
CA LEU A 112 -6.24 2.66 16.29
C LEU A 112 -4.86 3.15 15.83
N GLN A 113 -3.81 2.42 16.14
CA GLN A 113 -2.45 2.75 15.69
C GLN A 113 -2.32 2.70 14.17
N HIS A 114 -3.00 1.76 13.51
CA HIS A 114 -3.06 1.72 12.05
C HIS A 114 -3.87 2.86 11.43
N ALA A 115 -4.78 3.45 12.19
CA ALA A 115 -5.61 4.57 11.74
C ALA A 115 -4.94 5.95 11.94
N VAL A 116 -3.84 6.01 12.62
CA VAL A 116 -3.06 7.24 12.88
C VAL A 116 -1.78 7.30 12.02
#